data_6f7eebe3abe9cc199ceab7d32ae770d0
#
_entry.id   6f7eebe3abe9cc199ceab7d32ae770d0
#
_cell.length_a   1.000
_cell.length_b   1.000
_cell.length_c   1.000
_cell.angle_alpha   90.00
_cell.angle_beta   90.00
_cell.angle_gamma   90.00
#
_symmetry.space_group_name_H-M   'P 1'
#
loop_
_entity.id
_entity.type
_entity.pdbx_description
1 polymer ?
#
loop_
_entity_poly.entity_id
_entity_poly.type
_entity_poly.pdbx_seq_one_letter_code
_entity_poly.pdbx_strand_id
1 'polypeptide(L)'
;MATRLIDREDNLVDRTICHSWVCPVVITCLSALGGFLFGYDTGVISGAMIQLREHFNLSYAYQEIIVSISLLAAAIGCPVSAVLSDYIGRKIVIIIASVIFTIGAIVMGVSYDKISLLTGRLIVGLGIGVASMSVPVYIAEISPGHMRGALVTLNTVFITAGQVVAGIVDAIFISDEVNGWRYMLGIGGIPSFIQLVAFINMPESPRWLVQHGQTQKARVALQRIYGESFVTIQIENEIQRMVEALRDVELSETSQATSDVVQNSNANIDEEDCILPGKTSQFSEDARNRDNGLPSVSESSCLRSKLTLIRMLRLKTTRRALFIGCGLQMFQQFVGINTVMYYSAEILSMAGIGGMNNNKKGENAKIVWLSALVAFANFLFSLGAPWIVNTFKRRLVLYCSLTGVFLSLVVLAVSFQLITSYSIPVSVVESTNVTAVGVNIHTSCSKA
;
A
#
# COMPACT_ATOMS: atom_id res chain seq x y z
N MET A 1 -13.30 -42.49 -22.73
CA MET A 1 -11.82 -42.71 -22.67
C MET A 1 -11.09 -41.38 -22.70
N ALA A 2 -11.49 -40.40 -23.51
CA ALA A 2 -10.90 -39.07 -23.59
C ALA A 2 -11.04 -38.23 -22.29
N THR A 3 -12.19 -38.30 -21.62
CA THR A 3 -12.43 -37.60 -20.32
C THR A 3 -11.51 -38.09 -19.21
N ARG A 4 -11.18 -39.39 -19.16
CA ARG A 4 -10.23 -39.93 -18.16
C ARG A 4 -8.76 -39.59 -18.46
N LEU A 5 -8.43 -39.22 -19.67
CA LEU A 5 -7.09 -38.73 -20.01
C LEU A 5 -6.93 -37.28 -19.63
N ILE A 6 -7.96 -36.46 -19.81
CA ILE A 6 -7.98 -35.04 -19.37
C ILE A 6 -7.89 -34.94 -17.85
N ASP A 7 -8.70 -35.73 -17.11
CA ASP A 7 -8.62 -35.77 -15.64
C ASP A 7 -7.27 -36.31 -15.11
N ARG A 8 -6.56 -37.09 -15.90
CA ARG A 8 -5.23 -37.61 -15.54
C ARG A 8 -4.13 -36.62 -15.84
N GLU A 9 -4.26 -35.82 -16.88
CA GLU A 9 -3.36 -34.71 -17.18
C GLU A 9 -3.53 -33.58 -16.17
N ASP A 10 -4.76 -33.22 -15.78
CA ASP A 10 -5.02 -32.23 -14.75
C ASP A 10 -4.46 -32.66 -13.38
N ASN A 11 -4.56 -33.94 -12.99
CA ASN A 11 -3.98 -34.47 -11.76
C ASN A 11 -2.44 -34.60 -11.79
N LEU A 12 -1.83 -34.77 -12.96
CA LEU A 12 -0.37 -34.72 -13.13
C LEU A 12 0.16 -33.29 -13.09
N VAL A 13 -0.59 -32.35 -13.66
CA VAL A 13 -0.32 -30.92 -13.59
C VAL A 13 -0.36 -30.43 -12.15
N ASP A 14 -1.38 -30.81 -11.37
CA ASP A 14 -1.49 -30.46 -9.95
C ASP A 14 -0.35 -31.01 -9.08
N ARG A 15 0.15 -32.23 -9.36
CA ARG A 15 1.28 -32.79 -8.60
C ARG A 15 2.61 -32.14 -8.93
N THR A 16 2.82 -31.70 -10.17
CA THR A 16 4.05 -30.98 -10.60
C THR A 16 4.06 -29.53 -10.08
N ILE A 17 2.89 -28.93 -9.96
CA ILE A 17 2.69 -27.59 -9.38
C ILE A 17 3.09 -27.55 -7.91
N CYS A 18 2.89 -28.65 -7.16
CA CYS A 18 3.16 -28.69 -5.70
C CYS A 18 4.64 -28.51 -5.32
N HIS A 19 5.60 -28.73 -6.23
CA HIS A 19 7.04 -28.57 -5.93
C HIS A 19 7.61 -27.20 -6.33
N SER A 20 6.87 -26.38 -7.11
CA SER A 20 7.31 -25.09 -7.63
C SER A 20 6.80 -23.86 -6.86
N TRP A 21 6.08 -24.04 -5.76
CA TRP A 21 5.46 -22.91 -5.01
C TRP A 21 6.44 -22.10 -4.15
N VAL A 22 7.60 -22.68 -3.84
CA VAL A 22 8.59 -22.03 -2.97
C VAL A 22 9.13 -20.74 -3.60
N CYS A 23 9.41 -20.75 -4.91
CA CYS A 23 9.95 -19.58 -5.60
C CYS A 23 8.98 -18.37 -5.63
N PRO A 24 7.73 -18.51 -6.06
CA PRO A 24 6.78 -17.38 -6.05
C PRO A 24 6.52 -16.83 -4.65
N VAL A 25 6.43 -17.70 -3.63
CA VAL A 25 6.23 -17.28 -2.23
C VAL A 25 7.45 -16.52 -1.71
N VAL A 26 8.66 -17.01 -1.94
CA VAL A 26 9.90 -16.34 -1.52
C VAL A 26 10.04 -14.97 -2.19
N ILE A 27 9.80 -14.90 -3.51
CA ILE A 27 9.82 -13.63 -4.24
C ILE A 27 8.77 -12.67 -3.69
N THR A 28 7.56 -13.17 -3.37
CA THR A 28 6.49 -12.38 -2.76
C THR A 28 6.88 -11.89 -1.37
N CYS A 29 7.47 -12.73 -0.50
CA CYS A 29 7.92 -12.33 0.84
C CYS A 29 8.99 -11.23 0.77
N LEU A 30 9.97 -11.38 -0.13
CA LEU A 30 10.99 -10.36 -0.33
C LEU A 30 10.40 -9.06 -0.92
N SER A 31 9.40 -9.16 -1.77
CA SER A 31 8.69 -7.98 -2.30
C SER A 31 7.85 -7.32 -1.22
N ALA A 32 7.17 -8.10 -0.38
CA ALA A 32 6.33 -7.63 0.71
C ALA A 32 7.10 -6.90 1.84
N LEU A 33 8.46 -6.95 1.81
CA LEU A 33 9.27 -6.06 2.66
C LEU A 33 8.94 -4.58 2.45
N GLY A 34 8.49 -4.18 1.26
CA GLY A 34 7.99 -2.81 1.05
C GLY A 34 6.73 -2.50 1.85
N GLY A 35 5.83 -3.48 2.00
CA GLY A 35 4.70 -3.38 2.93
C GLY A 35 5.15 -3.33 4.39
N PHE A 36 6.13 -4.16 4.76
CA PHE A 36 6.73 -4.16 6.09
C PHE A 36 7.32 -2.78 6.44
N LEU A 37 8.00 -2.11 5.52
CA LEU A 37 8.56 -0.77 5.72
C LEU A 37 7.47 0.27 6.00
N PHE A 38 6.37 0.21 5.25
CA PHE A 38 5.20 1.07 5.51
C PHE A 38 4.64 0.82 6.91
N GLY A 39 4.48 -0.45 7.30
CA GLY A 39 4.01 -0.83 8.64
C GLY A 39 4.97 -0.38 9.75
N TYR A 40 6.27 -0.55 9.54
CA TYR A 40 7.30 -0.12 10.48
C TYR A 40 7.25 1.39 10.71
N ASP A 41 7.22 2.19 9.65
CA ASP A 41 7.15 3.66 9.76
C ASP A 41 5.88 4.12 10.47
N THR A 42 4.75 3.46 10.21
CA THR A 42 3.48 3.76 10.87
C THR A 42 3.51 3.43 12.37
N GLY A 43 4.15 2.34 12.75
CA GLY A 43 4.23 1.88 14.14
C GLY A 43 5.23 2.68 14.98
N VAL A 44 6.45 2.88 14.44
CA VAL A 44 7.58 3.46 15.18
C VAL A 44 7.34 4.90 15.65
N ILE A 45 6.51 5.66 14.94
CA ILE A 45 6.27 7.06 15.30
C ILE A 45 5.51 7.19 16.62
N SER A 46 4.67 6.21 16.96
CA SER A 46 3.89 6.23 18.21
C SER A 46 4.78 6.23 19.45
N GLY A 47 5.80 5.38 19.48
CA GLY A 47 6.76 5.34 20.60
C GLY A 47 7.82 6.44 20.53
N ALA A 48 8.36 6.70 19.32
CA ALA A 48 9.38 7.73 19.12
C ALA A 48 8.87 9.13 19.46
N MET A 49 7.58 9.43 19.24
CA MET A 49 7.00 10.74 19.52
C MET A 49 7.09 11.12 20.99
N ILE A 50 7.01 10.16 21.91
CA ILE A 50 7.14 10.40 23.36
C ILE A 50 8.51 11.02 23.65
N GLN A 51 9.59 10.47 23.10
CA GLN A 51 10.95 10.99 23.30
C GLN A 51 11.22 12.25 22.48
N LEU A 52 10.73 12.34 21.24
CA LEU A 52 10.89 13.51 20.38
C LEU A 52 10.25 14.76 21.01
N ARG A 53 9.07 14.59 21.62
CA ARG A 53 8.35 15.66 22.30
C ARG A 53 9.19 16.25 23.44
N GLU A 54 9.80 15.40 24.26
CA GLU A 54 10.64 15.85 25.39
C GLU A 54 11.98 16.40 24.91
N HIS A 55 12.64 15.72 23.96
CA HIS A 55 13.96 16.13 23.47
C HIS A 55 13.97 17.50 22.77
N PHE A 56 12.97 17.75 21.90
CA PHE A 56 12.89 18.97 21.13
C PHE A 56 11.91 20.02 21.68
N ASN A 57 11.25 19.77 22.82
CA ASN A 57 10.16 20.63 23.35
C ASN A 57 9.16 20.97 22.24
N LEU A 58 8.57 19.94 21.60
CA LEU A 58 7.69 20.10 20.45
C LEU A 58 6.31 20.62 20.89
N SER A 59 5.82 21.66 20.22
CA SER A 59 4.42 22.04 20.31
C SER A 59 3.51 20.99 19.64
N TYR A 60 2.24 20.94 20.01
CA TYR A 60 1.28 20.01 19.40
C TYR A 60 1.24 20.12 17.87
N ALA A 61 1.29 21.35 17.34
CA ALA A 61 1.33 21.57 15.88
C ALA A 61 2.57 20.95 15.20
N TYR A 62 3.75 21.01 15.83
CA TYR A 62 4.94 20.36 15.28
C TYR A 62 4.85 18.84 15.33
N GLN A 63 4.23 18.27 16.36
CA GLN A 63 4.00 16.81 16.43
C GLN A 63 3.13 16.35 15.27
N GLU A 64 2.03 17.05 15.01
CA GLU A 64 1.15 16.78 13.87
C GLU A 64 1.86 16.91 12.52
N ILE A 65 2.72 17.92 12.36
CA ILE A 65 3.53 18.10 11.14
C ILE A 65 4.48 16.92 10.93
N ILE A 66 5.16 16.45 11.98
CA ILE A 66 6.10 15.31 11.89
C ILE A 66 5.38 14.02 11.43
N VAL A 67 4.15 13.79 11.88
CA VAL A 67 3.33 12.65 11.47
C VAL A 67 2.80 12.85 10.05
N SER A 68 2.23 14.00 9.75
CA SER A 68 1.50 14.24 8.50
C SER A 68 2.42 14.46 7.29
N ILE A 69 3.65 14.97 7.47
CA ILE A 69 4.55 15.26 6.35
C ILE A 69 4.94 14.00 5.55
N SER A 70 5.12 12.86 6.23
CA SER A 70 5.41 11.59 5.55
C SER A 70 4.20 11.10 4.74
N LEU A 71 2.97 11.29 5.25
CA LEU A 71 1.75 10.95 4.53
C LEU A 71 1.54 11.84 3.29
N LEU A 72 1.80 13.15 3.42
CA LEU A 72 1.73 14.09 2.30
C LEU A 72 2.76 13.74 1.22
N ALA A 73 3.99 13.43 1.63
CA ALA A 73 5.04 12.98 0.72
C ALA A 73 4.64 11.67 0.01
N ALA A 74 4.06 10.72 0.73
CA ALA A 74 3.57 9.46 0.16
C ALA A 74 2.42 9.69 -0.84
N ALA A 75 1.51 10.63 -0.56
CA ALA A 75 0.43 11.00 -1.46
C ALA A 75 0.94 11.57 -2.80
N ILE A 76 2.10 12.25 -2.80
CA ILE A 76 2.77 12.72 -4.01
C ILE A 76 3.55 11.59 -4.69
N GLY A 77 4.26 10.77 -3.91
CA GLY A 77 5.07 9.65 -4.40
C GLY A 77 4.26 8.57 -5.13
N CYS A 78 3.06 8.29 -4.66
CA CYS A 78 2.20 7.24 -5.21
C CYS A 78 1.83 7.44 -6.70
N PRO A 79 1.25 8.58 -7.15
CA PRO A 79 0.96 8.81 -8.56
C PRO A 79 2.23 8.92 -9.44
N VAL A 80 3.32 9.47 -8.90
CA VAL A 80 4.61 9.50 -9.60
C VAL A 80 5.12 8.08 -9.84
N SER A 81 5.00 7.21 -8.84
CA SER A 81 5.36 5.80 -8.94
C SER A 81 4.55 5.05 -10.00
N ALA A 82 3.25 5.32 -10.10
CA ALA A 82 2.40 4.68 -11.10
C ALA A 82 2.90 4.95 -12.53
N VAL A 83 3.18 6.22 -12.83
CA VAL A 83 3.73 6.62 -14.13
C VAL A 83 5.12 6.04 -14.36
N LEU A 84 6.01 6.16 -13.37
CA LEU A 84 7.39 5.71 -13.47
C LEU A 84 7.48 4.17 -13.64
N SER A 85 6.62 3.43 -12.93
CA SER A 85 6.54 1.98 -13.00
C SER A 85 6.18 1.45 -14.40
N ASP A 86 5.34 2.19 -15.13
CA ASP A 86 5.01 1.84 -16.51
C ASP A 86 6.16 2.10 -17.48
N TYR A 87 7.00 3.11 -17.20
CA TYR A 87 8.13 3.45 -18.07
C TYR A 87 9.35 2.56 -17.88
N ILE A 88 9.84 2.47 -16.65
CA ILE A 88 11.13 1.84 -16.34
C ILE A 88 11.00 0.43 -15.77
N GLY A 89 9.78 -0.02 -15.51
CA GLY A 89 9.51 -1.35 -14.94
C GLY A 89 9.34 -1.32 -13.42
N ARG A 90 8.71 -2.38 -12.93
CA ARG A 90 8.32 -2.50 -11.51
C ARG A 90 9.54 -2.70 -10.62
N LYS A 91 10.47 -3.57 -11.04
CA LYS A 91 11.71 -3.88 -10.31
C LYS A 91 12.52 -2.63 -10.00
N ILE A 92 12.78 -1.81 -11.02
CA ILE A 92 13.64 -0.62 -10.88
C ILE A 92 12.98 0.40 -9.96
N VAL A 93 11.66 0.58 -10.05
CA VAL A 93 10.92 1.49 -9.17
C VAL A 93 10.98 1.06 -7.71
N ILE A 94 10.90 -0.25 -7.42
CA ILE A 94 11.04 -0.78 -6.05
C ILE A 94 12.47 -0.58 -5.54
N ILE A 95 13.48 -0.74 -6.39
CA ILE A 95 14.88 -0.43 -6.04
C ILE A 95 15.02 1.05 -5.67
N ILE A 96 14.48 1.95 -6.47
CA ILE A 96 14.49 3.41 -6.20
C ILE A 96 13.79 3.71 -4.88
N ALA A 97 12.61 3.11 -4.63
CA ALA A 97 11.89 3.27 -3.37
C ALA A 97 12.72 2.84 -2.16
N SER A 98 13.41 1.69 -2.27
CA SER A 98 14.27 1.16 -1.20
C SER A 98 15.47 2.08 -0.94
N VAL A 99 16.09 2.63 -1.99
CA VAL A 99 17.19 3.61 -1.85
C VAL A 99 16.71 4.87 -1.13
N ILE A 100 15.59 5.45 -1.58
CA ILE A 100 15.00 6.66 -0.98
C ILE A 100 14.68 6.42 0.49
N PHE A 101 14.03 5.29 0.83
CA PHE A 101 13.71 4.95 2.21
C PHE A 101 14.97 4.79 3.06
N THR A 102 15.98 4.07 2.58
CA THR A 102 17.25 3.86 3.30
C THR A 102 17.94 5.20 3.60
N ILE A 103 18.02 6.09 2.62
CA ILE A 103 18.60 7.42 2.81
C ILE A 103 17.81 8.20 3.85
N GLY A 104 16.47 8.20 3.76
CA GLY A 104 15.62 8.89 4.71
C GLY A 104 15.75 8.36 6.15
N ALA A 105 15.84 7.04 6.32
CA ALA A 105 16.07 6.42 7.63
C ALA A 105 17.44 6.81 8.22
N ILE A 106 18.48 6.87 7.40
CA ILE A 106 19.81 7.34 7.83
C ILE A 106 19.73 8.81 8.26
N VAL A 107 19.10 9.67 7.45
CA VAL A 107 18.93 11.10 7.77
C VAL A 107 18.19 11.27 9.08
N MET A 108 17.14 10.51 9.35
CA MET A 108 16.42 10.54 10.62
C MET A 108 17.29 10.06 11.79
N GLY A 109 18.01 8.96 11.61
CA GLY A 109 18.88 8.40 12.67
C GLY A 109 20.06 9.31 13.07
N VAL A 110 20.54 10.15 12.14
CA VAL A 110 21.65 11.09 12.37
C VAL A 110 21.17 12.52 12.64
N SER A 111 19.85 12.76 12.65
CA SER A 111 19.31 14.12 12.79
C SER A 111 19.64 14.74 14.16
N TYR A 112 20.05 16.03 14.14
CA TYR A 112 20.31 16.84 15.33
C TYR A 112 19.24 17.91 15.56
N ASP A 113 18.59 18.34 14.47
CA ASP A 113 17.62 19.44 14.47
C ASP A 113 16.23 18.97 14.02
N LYS A 114 15.21 19.74 14.42
CA LYS A 114 13.81 19.53 13.98
C LYS A 114 13.66 19.50 12.46
N ILE A 115 14.40 20.38 11.76
CA ILE A 115 14.34 20.49 10.28
C ILE A 115 14.95 19.26 9.62
N SER A 116 16.08 18.77 10.13
CA SER A 116 16.70 17.53 9.62
C SER A 116 15.77 16.33 9.80
N LEU A 117 15.08 16.23 10.94
CA LEU A 117 14.09 15.19 11.20
C LEU A 117 12.91 15.27 10.21
N LEU A 118 12.35 16.47 9.99
CA LEU A 118 11.28 16.70 9.02
C LEU A 118 11.71 16.34 7.58
N THR A 119 12.95 16.70 7.21
CA THR A 119 13.51 16.34 5.90
C THR A 119 13.61 14.82 5.76
N GLY A 120 14.09 14.12 6.78
CA GLY A 120 14.13 12.66 6.80
C GLY A 120 12.75 12.03 6.65
N ARG A 121 11.75 12.56 7.37
CA ARG A 121 10.33 12.16 7.28
C ARG A 121 9.74 12.35 5.87
N LEU A 122 10.06 13.47 5.22
CA LEU A 122 9.64 13.74 3.85
C LEU A 122 10.25 12.73 2.87
N ILE A 123 11.55 12.46 3.00
CA ILE A 123 12.26 11.49 2.15
C ILE A 123 11.68 10.09 2.35
N VAL A 124 11.52 9.62 3.60
CA VAL A 124 10.91 8.32 3.90
C VAL A 124 9.50 8.24 3.34
N GLY A 125 8.69 9.29 3.51
CA GLY A 125 7.34 9.36 2.97
C GLY A 125 7.28 9.19 1.46
N LEU A 126 8.19 9.82 0.70
CA LEU A 126 8.31 9.61 -0.75
C LEU A 126 8.62 8.14 -1.06
N GLY A 127 9.57 7.52 -0.35
CA GLY A 127 9.90 6.10 -0.51
C GLY A 127 8.71 5.19 -0.24
N ILE A 128 7.96 5.45 0.83
CA ILE A 128 6.73 4.73 1.18
C ILE A 128 5.68 4.87 0.06
N GLY A 129 5.44 6.07 -0.44
CA GLY A 129 4.46 6.31 -1.51
C GLY A 129 4.79 5.53 -2.78
N VAL A 130 6.07 5.53 -3.17
CA VAL A 130 6.57 4.77 -4.33
C VAL A 130 6.41 3.26 -4.11
N ALA A 131 6.78 2.74 -2.94
CA ALA A 131 6.68 1.32 -2.61
C ALA A 131 5.22 0.85 -2.52
N SER A 132 4.34 1.63 -1.91
CA SER A 132 2.93 1.29 -1.70
C SER A 132 2.16 1.04 -2.99
N MET A 133 2.53 1.71 -4.08
CA MET A 133 1.96 1.47 -5.40
C MET A 133 2.62 0.29 -6.11
N SER A 134 3.96 0.27 -6.13
CA SER A 134 4.72 -0.66 -6.97
C SER A 134 4.73 -2.09 -6.44
N VAL A 135 4.80 -2.28 -5.12
CA VAL A 135 4.94 -3.61 -4.49
C VAL A 135 3.70 -4.49 -4.72
N PRO A 136 2.47 -4.05 -4.41
CA PRO A 136 1.29 -4.89 -4.66
C PRO A 136 1.08 -5.21 -6.14
N VAL A 137 1.41 -4.27 -7.04
CA VAL A 137 1.33 -4.47 -8.49
C VAL A 137 2.34 -5.53 -8.93
N TYR A 138 3.60 -5.41 -8.48
CA TYR A 138 4.64 -6.41 -8.78
C TYR A 138 4.23 -7.80 -8.29
N ILE A 139 3.76 -7.92 -7.03
CA ILE A 139 3.27 -9.19 -6.48
C ILE A 139 2.12 -9.76 -7.32
N ALA A 140 1.16 -8.92 -7.72
CA ALA A 140 0.03 -9.36 -8.54
C ALA A 140 0.45 -9.85 -9.94
N GLU A 141 1.50 -9.25 -10.52
CA GLU A 141 1.99 -9.58 -11.85
C GLU A 141 2.88 -10.83 -11.89
N ILE A 142 3.62 -11.14 -10.80
CA ILE A 142 4.44 -12.35 -10.71
C ILE A 142 3.67 -13.55 -10.16
N SER A 143 2.52 -13.33 -9.54
CA SER A 143 1.76 -14.38 -8.86
C SER A 143 0.96 -15.24 -9.84
N PRO A 144 0.97 -16.58 -9.66
CA PRO A 144 0.07 -17.46 -10.38
C PRO A 144 -1.39 -17.07 -10.20
N GLY A 145 -2.22 -17.20 -11.22
CA GLY A 145 -3.61 -16.73 -11.21
C GLY A 145 -4.43 -17.26 -10.04
N HIS A 146 -4.26 -18.53 -9.68
CA HIS A 146 -4.99 -19.20 -8.59
C HIS A 146 -4.59 -18.74 -7.18
N MET A 147 -3.34 -18.24 -6.98
CA MET A 147 -2.82 -17.77 -5.69
C MET A 147 -2.71 -16.24 -5.58
N ARG A 148 -2.96 -15.51 -6.67
CA ARG A 148 -2.76 -14.06 -6.73
C ARG A 148 -3.43 -13.31 -5.58
N GLY A 149 -4.65 -13.70 -5.24
CA GLY A 149 -5.40 -13.08 -4.13
C GLY A 149 -4.68 -13.23 -2.79
N ALA A 150 -4.24 -14.45 -2.46
CA ALA A 150 -3.54 -14.74 -1.21
C ALA A 150 -2.18 -14.05 -1.15
N LEU A 151 -1.40 -14.08 -2.25
CA LEU A 151 -0.07 -13.48 -2.28
C LEU A 151 -0.11 -11.95 -2.19
N VAL A 152 -1.10 -11.31 -2.81
CA VAL A 152 -1.31 -9.86 -2.62
C VAL A 152 -1.75 -9.55 -1.19
N THR A 153 -2.59 -10.39 -0.57
CA THR A 153 -3.01 -10.21 0.82
C THR A 153 -1.85 -10.42 1.79
N LEU A 154 -0.85 -11.24 1.44
CA LEU A 154 0.37 -11.42 2.22
C LEU A 154 1.13 -10.10 2.42
N ASN A 155 1.07 -9.18 1.46
CA ASN A 155 1.62 -7.84 1.64
C ASN A 155 0.98 -7.09 2.82
N THR A 156 -0.31 -7.25 3.04
CA THR A 156 -1.01 -6.66 4.21
C THR A 156 -0.53 -7.31 5.52
N VAL A 157 -0.28 -8.61 5.53
CA VAL A 157 0.31 -9.31 6.69
C VAL A 157 1.69 -8.74 7.02
N PHE A 158 2.50 -8.46 6.01
CA PHE A 158 3.81 -7.83 6.21
C PHE A 158 3.70 -6.39 6.75
N ILE A 159 2.68 -5.62 6.34
CA ILE A 159 2.42 -4.30 6.93
C ILE A 159 2.17 -4.43 8.43
N THR A 160 1.26 -5.31 8.84
CA THR A 160 0.96 -5.50 10.27
C THR A 160 2.13 -6.11 11.05
N ALA A 161 2.93 -6.99 10.43
CA ALA A 161 4.18 -7.48 11.00
C ALA A 161 5.19 -6.33 11.25
N GLY A 162 5.29 -5.39 10.31
CA GLY A 162 6.12 -4.20 10.46
C GLY A 162 5.70 -3.33 11.65
N GLN A 163 4.40 -3.16 11.88
CA GLN A 163 3.86 -2.45 13.05
C GLN A 163 4.23 -3.12 14.36
N VAL A 164 4.16 -4.47 14.42
CA VAL A 164 4.58 -5.23 15.61
C VAL A 164 6.06 -5.05 15.89
N VAL A 165 6.90 -5.21 14.87
CA VAL A 165 8.35 -5.07 15.03
C VAL A 165 8.71 -3.65 15.44
N ALA A 166 8.05 -2.63 14.89
CA ALA A 166 8.20 -1.24 15.31
C ALA A 166 7.86 -1.06 16.80
N GLY A 167 6.70 -1.57 17.25
CA GLY A 167 6.31 -1.49 18.65
C GLY A 167 7.28 -2.20 19.61
N ILE A 168 7.87 -3.32 19.20
CA ILE A 168 8.91 -4.02 19.98
C ILE A 168 10.19 -3.17 20.03
N VAL A 169 10.62 -2.61 18.91
CA VAL A 169 11.79 -1.71 18.85
C VAL A 169 11.57 -0.49 19.74
N ASP A 170 10.41 0.13 19.67
CA ASP A 170 10.03 1.25 20.51
C ASP A 170 10.13 0.87 22.00
N ALA A 171 9.56 -0.29 22.38
CA ALA A 171 9.57 -0.76 23.75
C ALA A 171 10.97 -1.07 24.30
N ILE A 172 11.89 -1.50 23.45
CA ILE A 172 13.29 -1.75 23.81
C ILE A 172 14.04 -0.43 24.02
N PHE A 173 13.90 0.51 23.08
CA PHE A 173 14.70 1.74 23.07
C PHE A 173 14.06 2.90 23.83
N ILE A 174 12.81 2.79 24.31
CA ILE A 174 12.17 3.82 25.13
C ILE A 174 12.94 4.13 26.43
N SER A 175 13.76 3.18 26.90
CA SER A 175 14.57 3.32 28.10
C SER A 175 15.80 4.23 27.92
N ASP A 176 16.25 4.44 26.69
CA ASP A 176 17.34 5.36 26.34
C ASP A 176 16.76 6.74 25.96
N GLU A 177 16.76 7.66 26.93
CA GLU A 177 16.16 8.99 26.77
C GLU A 177 16.92 9.91 25.81
N VAL A 178 18.21 9.64 25.55
CA VAL A 178 19.07 10.52 24.75
C VAL A 178 19.04 10.15 23.27
N ASN A 179 19.26 8.89 22.96
CA ASN A 179 19.43 8.41 21.58
C ASN A 179 18.36 7.40 21.15
N GLY A 180 17.46 6.97 22.02
CA GLY A 180 16.48 5.93 21.76
C GLY A 180 15.67 6.19 20.49
N TRP A 181 15.13 7.39 20.31
CA TRP A 181 14.36 7.76 19.12
C TRP A 181 15.18 7.69 17.80
N ARG A 182 16.50 7.92 17.88
CA ARG A 182 17.39 7.77 16.70
C ARG A 182 17.50 6.32 16.26
N TYR A 183 17.64 5.40 17.23
CA TYR A 183 17.65 3.96 16.94
C TYR A 183 16.29 3.49 16.43
N MET A 184 15.19 3.91 17.07
CA MET A 184 13.85 3.57 16.64
C MET A 184 13.63 3.94 15.16
N LEU A 185 13.93 5.18 14.77
CA LEU A 185 13.74 5.66 13.40
C LEU A 185 14.79 5.12 12.41
N GLY A 186 16.05 4.95 12.84
CA GLY A 186 17.14 4.51 11.99
C GLY A 186 17.09 3.02 11.63
N ILE A 187 16.63 2.16 12.55
CA ILE A 187 16.54 0.70 12.34
C ILE A 187 15.65 0.35 11.15
N GLY A 188 14.66 1.19 10.81
CA GLY A 188 13.85 1.03 9.59
C GLY A 188 14.67 0.97 8.30
N GLY A 189 15.88 1.51 8.28
CA GLY A 189 16.82 1.40 7.15
C GLY A 189 17.32 -0.01 6.89
N ILE A 190 17.38 -0.88 7.91
CA ILE A 190 17.90 -2.26 7.77
C ILE A 190 17.01 -3.10 6.83
N PRO A 191 15.70 -3.27 7.06
CA PRO A 191 14.85 -4.03 6.15
C PRO A 191 14.77 -3.40 4.76
N SER A 192 14.88 -2.08 4.66
CA SER A 192 14.94 -1.38 3.37
C SER A 192 16.21 -1.72 2.60
N PHE A 193 17.35 -1.76 3.26
CA PHE A 193 18.62 -2.18 2.65
C PHE A 193 18.58 -3.66 2.22
N ILE A 194 17.98 -4.53 3.04
CA ILE A 194 17.77 -5.95 2.68
C ILE A 194 16.91 -6.05 1.42
N GLN A 195 15.83 -5.28 1.32
CA GLN A 195 14.97 -5.22 0.14
C GLN A 195 15.75 -4.76 -1.10
N LEU A 196 16.56 -3.71 -0.95
CA LEU A 196 17.42 -3.19 -2.02
C LEU A 196 18.33 -4.28 -2.59
N VAL A 197 19.07 -4.99 -1.72
CA VAL A 197 19.99 -6.07 -2.12
C VAL A 197 19.24 -7.23 -2.77
N ALA A 198 18.09 -7.61 -2.22
CA ALA A 198 17.25 -8.67 -2.76
C ALA A 198 16.76 -8.34 -4.18
N PHE A 199 16.31 -7.10 -4.41
CA PHE A 199 15.75 -6.69 -5.69
C PHE A 199 16.79 -6.57 -6.81
N ILE A 200 18.07 -6.43 -6.52
CA ILE A 200 19.14 -6.47 -7.54
C ILE A 200 19.05 -7.79 -8.34
N ASN A 201 18.78 -8.91 -7.67
CA ASN A 201 18.75 -10.24 -8.29
C ASN A 201 17.34 -10.71 -8.72
N MET A 202 16.28 -9.97 -8.37
CA MET A 202 14.91 -10.33 -8.74
C MET A 202 14.65 -10.15 -10.24
N PRO A 203 13.79 -10.97 -10.86
CA PRO A 203 13.34 -10.77 -12.23
C PRO A 203 12.44 -9.53 -12.33
N GLU A 204 12.37 -8.94 -13.53
CA GLU A 204 11.34 -7.94 -13.83
C GLU A 204 9.97 -8.62 -14.04
N SER A 205 8.89 -7.82 -13.93
CA SER A 205 7.54 -8.33 -14.19
C SER A 205 7.40 -8.93 -15.57
N PRO A 206 6.97 -10.21 -15.71
CA PRO A 206 6.74 -10.83 -17.01
C PRO A 206 5.70 -10.06 -17.83
N ARG A 207 4.67 -9.53 -17.17
CA ARG A 207 3.61 -8.76 -17.81
C ARG A 207 4.12 -7.46 -18.42
N TRP A 208 4.97 -6.76 -17.70
CA TRP A 208 5.61 -5.54 -18.18
C TRP A 208 6.53 -5.85 -19.38
N LEU A 209 7.30 -6.94 -19.32
CA LEU A 209 8.20 -7.36 -20.39
C LEU A 209 7.42 -7.69 -21.68
N VAL A 210 6.30 -8.40 -21.58
CA VAL A 210 5.43 -8.70 -22.73
C VAL A 210 4.84 -7.41 -23.31
N GLN A 211 4.38 -6.50 -22.46
CA GLN A 211 3.82 -5.20 -22.87
C GLN A 211 4.84 -4.34 -23.66
N HIS A 212 6.13 -4.50 -23.36
CA HIS A 212 7.21 -3.81 -24.06
C HIS A 212 7.85 -4.64 -25.20
N GLY A 213 7.20 -5.71 -25.64
CA GLY A 213 7.66 -6.55 -26.74
C GLY A 213 8.87 -7.45 -26.43
N GLN A 214 9.30 -7.51 -25.15
CA GLN A 214 10.47 -8.28 -24.72
C GLN A 214 10.09 -9.71 -24.31
N THR A 215 9.41 -10.45 -25.20
CA THR A 215 8.86 -11.79 -24.91
C THR A 215 9.92 -12.80 -24.50
N GLN A 216 11.14 -12.71 -25.06
CA GLN A 216 12.24 -13.61 -24.69
C GLN A 216 12.70 -13.39 -23.24
N LYS A 217 12.77 -12.13 -22.77
CA LYS A 217 13.08 -11.84 -21.37
C LYS A 217 11.93 -12.24 -20.44
N ALA A 218 10.67 -12.11 -20.90
CA ALA A 218 9.51 -12.58 -20.16
C ALA A 218 9.56 -14.09 -19.94
N ARG A 219 9.98 -14.87 -20.95
CA ARG A 219 10.19 -16.31 -20.83
C ARG A 219 11.22 -16.66 -19.76
N VAL A 220 12.38 -15.99 -19.77
CA VAL A 220 13.42 -16.19 -18.74
C VAL A 220 12.92 -15.77 -17.35
N ALA A 221 12.15 -14.69 -17.25
CA ALA A 221 11.57 -14.26 -15.99
C ALA A 221 10.58 -15.29 -15.43
N LEU A 222 9.69 -15.83 -16.27
CA LEU A 222 8.74 -16.89 -15.89
C LEU A 222 9.47 -18.18 -15.46
N GLN A 223 10.53 -18.57 -16.18
CA GLN A 223 11.36 -19.72 -15.78
C GLN A 223 11.98 -19.53 -14.41
N ARG A 224 12.46 -18.32 -14.08
CA ARG A 224 12.99 -18.02 -12.74
C ARG A 224 11.92 -18.02 -11.65
N ILE A 225 10.70 -17.57 -11.97
CA ILE A 225 9.59 -17.50 -11.02
C ILE A 225 9.03 -18.89 -10.73
N TYR A 226 8.81 -19.71 -11.76
CA TYR A 226 8.16 -21.01 -11.61
C TYR A 226 9.13 -22.19 -11.48
N GLY A 227 10.44 -21.96 -11.69
CA GLY A 227 11.48 -23.00 -11.65
C GLY A 227 11.57 -23.80 -12.95
N GLU A 228 12.65 -24.61 -13.05
CA GLU A 228 12.95 -25.42 -14.25
C GLU A 228 11.95 -26.56 -14.48
N SER A 229 11.19 -26.94 -13.47
CA SER A 229 10.18 -28.00 -13.55
C SER A 229 8.93 -27.60 -14.34
N PHE A 230 8.77 -26.32 -14.64
CA PHE A 230 7.62 -25.83 -15.40
C PHE A 230 7.85 -26.12 -16.89
N VAL A 231 6.96 -26.93 -17.47
CA VAL A 231 7.08 -27.36 -18.87
C VAL A 231 7.06 -26.14 -19.79
N THR A 232 7.97 -26.10 -20.76
CA THR A 232 8.09 -24.98 -21.73
C THR A 232 6.76 -24.61 -22.38
N ILE A 233 5.88 -25.61 -22.60
CA ILE A 233 4.53 -25.41 -23.14
C ILE A 233 3.65 -24.57 -22.24
N GLN A 234 3.75 -24.71 -20.91
CA GLN A 234 2.92 -23.94 -19.96
C GLN A 234 3.39 -22.47 -19.89
N ILE A 235 4.69 -22.24 -20.00
CA ILE A 235 5.25 -20.88 -20.08
C ILE A 235 4.77 -20.19 -21.36
N GLU A 236 4.81 -20.90 -22.47
CA GLU A 236 4.35 -20.37 -23.76
C GLU A 236 2.84 -20.05 -23.74
N ASN A 237 2.03 -20.93 -23.16
CA ASN A 237 0.60 -20.69 -22.97
C ASN A 237 0.33 -19.48 -22.08
N GLU A 238 1.12 -19.26 -21.03
CA GLU A 238 0.95 -18.08 -20.16
C GLU A 238 1.36 -16.78 -20.88
N ILE A 239 2.42 -16.82 -21.68
CA ILE A 239 2.83 -15.70 -22.55
C ILE A 239 1.73 -15.40 -23.57
N GLN A 240 1.19 -16.42 -24.23
CA GLN A 240 0.10 -16.27 -25.18
C GLN A 240 -1.14 -15.63 -24.53
N ARG A 241 -1.54 -16.08 -23.35
CA ARG A 241 -2.65 -15.47 -22.58
C ARG A 241 -2.38 -14.01 -22.27
N MET A 242 -1.14 -13.64 -21.92
CA MET A 242 -0.78 -12.25 -21.67
C MET A 242 -0.86 -11.41 -22.95
N VAL A 243 -0.41 -11.94 -24.09
CA VAL A 243 -0.49 -11.27 -25.39
C VAL A 243 -1.94 -11.10 -25.84
N GLU A 244 -2.77 -12.16 -25.73
CA GLU A 244 -4.19 -12.11 -26.05
C GLU A 244 -4.93 -11.07 -25.21
N ALA A 245 -4.68 -11.05 -23.89
CA ALA A 245 -5.27 -10.06 -22.99
C ALA A 245 -4.88 -8.62 -23.36
N LEU A 246 -3.66 -8.37 -23.84
CA LEU A 246 -3.25 -7.06 -24.33
C LEU A 246 -3.96 -6.71 -25.64
N ARG A 247 -4.10 -7.68 -26.55
CA ARG A 247 -4.79 -7.50 -27.83
C ARG A 247 -6.28 -7.19 -27.63
N ASP A 248 -6.94 -7.88 -26.71
CA ASP A 248 -8.35 -7.63 -26.36
C ASP A 248 -8.58 -6.21 -25.83
N VAL A 249 -7.65 -5.71 -25.01
CA VAL A 249 -7.68 -4.32 -24.53
C VAL A 249 -7.53 -3.34 -25.69
N GLU A 250 -6.58 -3.57 -26.60
CA GLU A 250 -6.38 -2.72 -27.79
C GLU A 250 -7.59 -2.72 -28.72
N LEU A 251 -8.21 -3.88 -28.97
CA LEU A 251 -9.41 -4.00 -29.79
C LEU A 251 -10.64 -3.30 -29.14
N SER A 252 -10.81 -3.44 -27.84
CA SER A 252 -11.88 -2.77 -27.11
C SER A 252 -11.71 -1.25 -27.14
N GLU A 253 -10.47 -0.76 -27.04
CA GLU A 253 -10.15 0.66 -27.15
C GLU A 253 -10.44 1.21 -28.56
N THR A 254 -10.09 0.47 -29.60
CA THR A 254 -10.29 0.86 -31.00
C THR A 254 -11.80 0.90 -31.34
N SER A 255 -12.55 -0.10 -30.88
CA SER A 255 -14.01 -0.16 -31.07
C SER A 255 -14.75 1.00 -30.42
N GLN A 256 -14.33 1.40 -29.22
CA GLN A 256 -14.93 2.54 -28.51
C GLN A 256 -14.54 3.88 -29.13
N ALA A 257 -13.29 4.04 -29.55
CA ALA A 257 -12.86 5.25 -30.25
C ALA A 257 -13.64 5.44 -31.58
N THR A 258 -13.93 4.35 -32.29
CA THR A 258 -14.75 4.39 -33.50
C THR A 258 -16.21 4.73 -33.19
N SER A 259 -16.80 4.19 -32.15
CA SER A 259 -18.17 4.51 -31.73
C SER A 259 -18.33 5.98 -31.26
N ASP A 260 -17.33 6.52 -30.56
CA ASP A 260 -17.33 7.92 -30.11
C ASP A 260 -17.20 8.89 -31.32
N VAL A 261 -16.43 8.54 -32.34
CA VAL A 261 -16.31 9.30 -33.60
C VAL A 261 -17.63 9.26 -34.39
N VAL A 262 -18.28 8.11 -34.46
CA VAL A 262 -19.58 7.97 -35.14
C VAL A 262 -20.69 8.70 -34.39
N GLN A 263 -20.70 8.70 -33.07
CA GLN A 263 -21.67 9.46 -32.28
C GLN A 263 -21.46 10.97 -32.39
N ASN A 264 -20.20 11.44 -32.43
CA ASN A 264 -19.91 12.88 -32.63
C ASN A 264 -20.19 13.35 -34.06
N SER A 265 -20.03 12.51 -35.10
CA SER A 265 -20.41 12.85 -36.46
C SER A 265 -21.92 12.89 -36.66
N ASN A 266 -22.67 12.03 -35.97
CA ASN A 266 -24.13 12.06 -35.99
C ASN A 266 -24.77 13.26 -35.21
N ALA A 267 -24.01 13.87 -34.29
CA ALA A 267 -24.45 15.05 -33.54
C ALA A 267 -24.24 16.36 -34.30
N ASN A 268 -23.44 16.35 -35.40
CA ASN A 268 -23.15 17.52 -36.22
C ASN A 268 -23.73 17.45 -37.64
N ILE A 269 -24.66 16.53 -37.90
CA ILE A 269 -25.39 16.49 -39.16
C ILE A 269 -26.70 17.20 -38.92
N ASP A 270 -26.71 18.52 -39.11
CA ASP A 270 -27.91 19.30 -39.38
C ASP A 270 -28.55 18.79 -40.69
N GLU A 271 -29.85 18.71 -40.72
CA GLU A 271 -30.74 17.96 -41.61
C GLU A 271 -30.78 18.45 -43.10
N GLU A 272 -29.69 18.98 -43.70
CA GLU A 272 -29.76 19.59 -45.03
C GLU A 272 -28.89 18.97 -46.16
N ASP A 273 -28.15 17.88 -46.00
CA ASP A 273 -27.41 17.31 -47.12
C ASP A 273 -27.58 15.77 -47.26
N CYS A 274 -28.78 15.35 -47.49
CA CYS A 274 -29.10 14.05 -48.08
C CYS A 274 -29.32 14.21 -49.59
N ILE A 275 -28.30 13.99 -50.42
CA ILE A 275 -28.40 13.46 -51.81
C ILE A 275 -26.96 13.40 -52.37
N LEU A 276 -26.35 12.19 -52.38
CA LEU A 276 -25.63 11.64 -53.54
C LEU A 276 -25.18 10.18 -53.26
N PRO A 277 -25.64 9.19 -54.03
CA PRO A 277 -25.20 7.81 -53.93
C PRO A 277 -23.94 7.56 -54.78
N GLY A 278 -22.92 6.98 -54.22
CA GLY A 278 -21.83 6.42 -55.02
C GLY A 278 -20.43 6.67 -54.55
N LYS A 279 -20.04 6.05 -53.41
CA LYS A 279 -18.60 5.77 -53.09
C LYS A 279 -18.45 4.80 -51.90
N THR A 280 -19.10 3.66 -51.95
CA THR A 280 -18.98 2.62 -50.88
C THR A 280 -18.18 1.39 -51.29
N SER A 281 -17.41 1.41 -52.38
CA SER A 281 -16.71 0.18 -52.88
C SER A 281 -15.18 0.25 -52.80
N GLN A 282 -14.57 1.29 -52.30
CA GLN A 282 -13.09 1.34 -52.25
C GLN A 282 -12.46 1.20 -50.85
N PHE A 283 -13.27 1.13 -49.77
CA PHE A 283 -12.73 1.02 -48.40
C PHE A 283 -12.56 -0.43 -47.91
N SER A 284 -13.03 -1.45 -48.68
CA SER A 284 -12.96 -2.86 -48.27
C SER A 284 -11.78 -3.64 -48.87
N GLU A 285 -11.04 -3.13 -49.83
CA GLU A 285 -9.88 -3.82 -50.42
C GLU A 285 -8.54 -3.44 -49.78
N ASP A 286 -8.40 -2.26 -49.23
CA ASP A 286 -7.14 -1.87 -48.51
C ASP A 286 -6.99 -2.50 -47.13
N ALA A 287 -8.02 -3.08 -46.55
CA ALA A 287 -7.97 -3.77 -45.29
C ALA A 287 -7.41 -5.23 -45.38
N ARG A 288 -7.40 -5.82 -46.56
CA ARG A 288 -6.97 -7.24 -46.77
C ARG A 288 -5.49 -7.42 -47.06
N ASN A 289 -4.78 -6.37 -47.39
CA ASN A 289 -3.35 -6.45 -47.84
C ASN A 289 -2.36 -5.99 -46.76
N ARG A 290 -2.76 -5.83 -45.47
CA ARG A 290 -1.88 -5.43 -44.35
C ARG A 290 -1.43 -6.58 -43.46
N ASP A 291 -1.57 -7.82 -43.86
CA ASP A 291 -1.31 -8.98 -42.99
C ASP A 291 0.14 -9.52 -43.03
N ASN A 292 1.13 -8.83 -43.61
CA ASN A 292 2.52 -9.27 -43.61
C ASN A 292 3.53 -8.16 -43.26
N GLY A 293 3.42 -7.60 -42.07
CA GLY A 293 4.44 -6.70 -41.56
C GLY A 293 4.18 -6.39 -40.08
N LEU A 294 4.89 -7.08 -39.17
CA LEU A 294 4.94 -6.68 -37.78
C LEU A 294 5.37 -5.20 -37.71
N PRO A 295 4.56 -4.27 -37.22
CA PRO A 295 5.03 -2.91 -37.01
C PRO A 295 6.04 -2.90 -35.85
N SER A 296 7.22 -2.38 -36.12
CA SER A 296 8.26 -2.10 -35.12
C SER A 296 7.73 -1.16 -34.04
N VAL A 297 7.56 -1.71 -32.83
CA VAL A 297 7.03 -1.03 -31.62
C VAL A 297 8.11 -0.14 -30.99
N SER A 298 8.61 0.88 -31.65
CA SER A 298 9.68 1.66 -31.02
C SER A 298 9.46 3.15 -30.80
N GLU A 299 8.43 3.79 -31.35
CA GLU A 299 8.31 5.25 -31.19
C GLU A 299 6.99 5.78 -30.60
N SER A 300 5.99 4.94 -30.38
CA SER A 300 4.67 5.39 -29.87
C SER A 300 4.48 5.27 -28.34
N SER A 301 5.43 4.71 -27.61
CA SER A 301 5.25 4.41 -26.17
C SER A 301 5.24 5.64 -25.27
N CYS A 302 5.95 6.70 -25.62
CA CYS A 302 6.04 7.91 -24.79
C CYS A 302 4.75 8.76 -24.81
N LEU A 303 4.05 8.83 -25.94
CA LEU A 303 2.77 9.54 -26.05
C LEU A 303 1.60 8.72 -25.47
N ARG A 304 1.75 7.38 -25.43
CA ARG A 304 0.74 6.44 -24.95
C ARG A 304 0.44 6.56 -23.46
N SER A 305 1.42 6.82 -22.59
CA SER A 305 1.19 6.80 -21.14
C SER A 305 0.39 7.99 -20.63
N LYS A 306 0.63 9.21 -21.14
CA LYS A 306 -0.16 10.40 -20.77
C LYS A 306 -1.63 10.30 -21.24
N LEU A 307 -1.84 9.65 -22.38
CA LEU A 307 -3.18 9.37 -22.90
C LEU A 307 -3.90 8.25 -22.15
N THR A 308 -3.19 7.31 -21.50
CA THR A 308 -3.78 6.14 -20.84
C THR A 308 -4.63 6.53 -19.64
N LEU A 309 -4.19 7.44 -18.80
CA LEU A 309 -4.94 7.86 -17.60
C LEU A 309 -6.23 8.60 -17.98
N ILE A 310 -6.17 9.50 -18.96
CA ILE A 310 -7.34 10.20 -19.47
C ILE A 310 -8.30 9.24 -20.19
N ARG A 311 -7.75 8.27 -20.93
CA ARG A 311 -8.53 7.22 -21.59
C ARG A 311 -9.23 6.29 -20.58
N MET A 312 -8.53 5.84 -19.55
CA MET A 312 -9.11 5.01 -18.48
C MET A 312 -10.29 5.73 -17.81
N LEU A 313 -10.22 7.04 -17.61
CA LEU A 313 -11.31 7.84 -17.07
C LEU A 313 -12.49 8.00 -18.05
N ARG A 314 -12.27 7.87 -19.35
CA ARG A 314 -13.34 7.90 -20.36
C ARG A 314 -14.14 6.58 -20.43
N LEU A 315 -13.50 5.44 -20.18
CA LEU A 315 -14.15 4.13 -20.23
C LEU A 315 -15.17 3.98 -19.09
N LYS A 316 -16.44 3.79 -19.41
CA LYS A 316 -17.56 3.70 -18.46
C LYS A 316 -17.36 2.58 -17.42
N THR A 317 -16.84 1.44 -17.85
CA THR A 317 -16.56 0.26 -17.00
C THR A 317 -15.41 0.54 -16.03
N THR A 318 -14.30 1.10 -16.53
CA THR A 318 -13.13 1.43 -15.73
C THR A 318 -13.44 2.53 -14.71
N ARG A 319 -14.20 3.55 -15.11
CA ARG A 319 -14.63 4.62 -14.22
C ARG A 319 -15.51 4.10 -13.07
N ARG A 320 -16.42 3.13 -13.32
CA ARG A 320 -17.22 2.50 -12.26
C ARG A 320 -16.34 1.69 -11.30
N ALA A 321 -15.42 0.91 -11.83
CA ALA A 321 -14.49 0.13 -11.00
C ALA A 321 -13.59 1.04 -10.15
N LEU A 322 -13.08 2.12 -10.74
CA LEU A 322 -12.27 3.12 -10.05
C LEU A 322 -13.07 3.81 -8.94
N PHE A 323 -14.29 4.25 -9.23
CA PHE A 323 -15.16 4.90 -8.23
C PHE A 323 -15.45 3.97 -7.04
N ILE A 324 -15.76 2.70 -7.29
CA ILE A 324 -16.01 1.72 -6.23
C ILE A 324 -14.73 1.46 -5.44
N GLY A 325 -13.58 1.26 -6.11
CA GLY A 325 -12.31 1.01 -5.46
C GLY A 325 -11.83 2.19 -4.59
N CYS A 326 -11.88 3.41 -5.13
CA CYS A 326 -11.53 4.62 -4.38
C CYS A 326 -12.49 4.86 -3.22
N GLY A 327 -13.80 4.63 -3.42
CA GLY A 327 -14.80 4.77 -2.37
C GLY A 327 -14.55 3.80 -1.21
N LEU A 328 -14.30 2.53 -1.49
CA LEU A 328 -13.97 1.54 -0.47
C LEU A 328 -12.71 1.93 0.31
N GLN A 329 -11.67 2.39 -0.39
CA GLN A 329 -10.43 2.82 0.24
C GLN A 329 -10.62 4.07 1.11
N MET A 330 -11.43 5.02 0.65
CA MET A 330 -11.79 6.21 1.41
C MET A 330 -12.54 5.85 2.70
N PHE A 331 -13.54 4.98 2.62
CA PHE A 331 -14.25 4.52 3.81
C PHE A 331 -13.36 3.75 4.77
N GLN A 332 -12.42 2.96 4.27
CA GLN A 332 -11.41 2.27 5.10
C GLN A 332 -10.58 3.27 5.92
N GLN A 333 -10.19 4.42 5.34
CA GLN A 333 -9.45 5.44 6.07
C GLN A 333 -10.32 6.16 7.11
N PHE A 334 -11.59 6.40 6.81
CA PHE A 334 -12.52 7.03 7.77
C PHE A 334 -12.81 6.16 9.01
N VAL A 335 -12.61 4.84 8.95
CA VAL A 335 -12.66 3.94 10.12
C VAL A 335 -11.58 4.28 11.15
N GLY A 336 -10.49 4.98 10.75
CA GLY A 336 -9.49 5.53 11.66
C GLY A 336 -8.42 4.53 12.11
N ILE A 337 -8.23 3.41 11.42
CA ILE A 337 -7.19 2.42 11.81
C ILE A 337 -5.79 3.04 11.88
N ASN A 338 -5.46 3.91 10.92
CA ASN A 338 -4.16 4.58 10.90
C ASN A 338 -4.02 5.56 12.06
N THR A 339 -5.08 6.28 12.43
CA THR A 339 -5.08 7.18 13.60
C THR A 339 -4.78 6.40 14.87
N VAL A 340 -5.41 5.25 15.07
CA VAL A 340 -5.12 4.40 16.24
C VAL A 340 -3.67 3.95 16.26
N MET A 341 -3.09 3.58 15.09
CA MET A 341 -1.70 3.12 15.03
C MET A 341 -0.69 4.25 15.27
N TYR A 342 -0.92 5.44 14.73
CA TYR A 342 -0.02 6.60 14.92
C TYR A 342 -0.04 7.15 16.35
N TYR A 343 -1.21 7.15 17.00
CA TYR A 343 -1.41 7.77 18.30
C TYR A 343 -1.73 6.77 19.40
N SER A 344 -1.45 5.47 19.20
CA SER A 344 -1.80 4.41 20.16
C SER A 344 -1.20 4.65 21.54
N ALA A 345 0.04 5.07 21.65
CA ALA A 345 0.69 5.37 22.93
C ALA A 345 0.07 6.61 23.61
N GLU A 346 -0.27 7.64 22.82
CA GLU A 346 -0.89 8.85 23.35
C GLU A 346 -2.33 8.60 23.83
N ILE A 347 -3.12 7.85 23.06
CA ILE A 347 -4.48 7.43 23.43
C ILE A 347 -4.46 6.63 24.74
N LEU A 348 -3.51 5.71 24.90
CA LEU A 348 -3.36 4.91 26.12
C LEU A 348 -2.92 5.77 27.32
N SER A 349 -2.07 6.75 27.09
CA SER A 349 -1.67 7.73 28.11
C SER A 349 -2.86 8.56 28.57
N MET A 350 -3.70 9.05 27.64
CA MET A 350 -4.92 9.81 27.97
C MET A 350 -5.97 8.95 28.68
N ALA A 351 -6.01 7.66 28.43
CA ALA A 351 -6.89 6.72 29.13
C ALA A 351 -6.47 6.46 30.60
N GLY A 352 -5.38 7.09 31.07
CA GLY A 352 -4.94 7.00 32.47
C GLY A 352 -4.26 5.69 32.86
N ILE A 353 -3.82 4.90 31.86
CA ILE A 353 -3.19 3.58 32.09
C ILE A 353 -1.76 3.72 32.65
N GLY A 354 -1.12 4.88 32.48
CA GLY A 354 0.10 5.25 33.18
C GLY A 354 -0.25 5.89 34.52
N GLY A 355 -0.29 5.18 35.62
CA GLY A 355 -0.73 5.66 36.93
C GLY A 355 0.02 6.92 37.44
N MET A 356 -0.56 7.62 38.40
CA MET A 356 -0.05 8.85 39.04
C MET A 356 1.22 8.62 39.89
N ASN A 357 2.08 7.72 39.54
CA ASN A 357 3.25 7.35 40.32
C ASN A 357 4.50 8.10 39.81
N ASN A 358 5.36 8.57 40.68
CA ASN A 358 6.52 9.44 40.42
C ASN A 358 7.62 8.85 39.50
N ASN A 359 7.38 7.71 38.84
CA ASN A 359 8.35 7.00 38.02
C ASN A 359 7.97 7.09 36.53
N LYS A 360 8.08 8.29 35.92
CA LYS A 360 7.78 8.54 34.48
C LYS A 360 8.38 7.51 33.52
N LYS A 361 9.58 7.01 33.81
CA LYS A 361 10.32 6.07 32.96
C LYS A 361 9.64 4.69 32.87
N GLY A 362 9.16 4.18 34.00
CA GLY A 362 8.44 2.89 34.03
C GLY A 362 7.04 2.97 33.40
N GLU A 363 6.42 4.14 33.43
CA GLU A 363 5.09 4.39 32.87
C GLU A 363 5.13 4.47 31.34
N ASN A 364 6.07 5.22 30.79
CA ASN A 364 6.26 5.30 29.34
C ASN A 364 6.53 3.91 28.72
N ALA A 365 7.35 3.10 29.39
CA ALA A 365 7.62 1.74 28.92
C ALA A 365 6.35 0.87 28.92
N LYS A 366 5.50 0.93 29.94
CA LYS A 366 4.23 0.16 29.99
C LYS A 366 3.28 0.57 28.86
N ILE A 367 3.14 1.87 28.61
CA ILE A 367 2.29 2.42 27.55
C ILE A 367 2.75 1.91 26.19
N VAL A 368 4.06 1.93 25.91
CA VAL A 368 4.62 1.49 24.64
C VAL A 368 4.48 -0.04 24.48
N TRP A 369 4.69 -0.84 25.54
CA TRP A 369 4.42 -2.28 25.49
C TRP A 369 2.96 -2.59 25.21
N LEU A 370 2.02 -1.83 25.78
CA LEU A 370 0.60 -2.01 25.54
C LEU A 370 0.22 -1.61 24.10
N SER A 371 0.83 -0.56 23.56
CA SER A 371 0.69 -0.17 22.15
C SER A 371 1.21 -1.28 21.22
N ALA A 372 2.35 -1.89 21.54
CA ALA A 372 2.89 -3.04 20.81
C ALA A 372 1.93 -4.26 20.87
N LEU A 373 1.25 -4.48 22.00
CA LEU A 373 0.24 -5.54 22.12
C LEU A 373 -0.98 -5.29 21.20
N VAL A 374 -1.43 -4.05 21.04
CA VAL A 374 -2.50 -3.70 20.09
C VAL A 374 -2.07 -4.01 18.66
N ALA A 375 -0.84 -3.64 18.28
CA ALA A 375 -0.28 -3.97 16.96
C ALA A 375 -0.16 -5.50 16.77
N PHE A 376 0.23 -6.24 17.81
CA PHE A 376 0.31 -7.70 17.78
C PHE A 376 -1.06 -8.36 17.59
N ALA A 377 -2.09 -7.86 18.25
CA ALA A 377 -3.45 -8.33 18.03
C ALA A 377 -3.89 -8.13 16.57
N ASN A 378 -3.63 -6.93 16.00
CA ASN A 378 -3.90 -6.64 14.59
C ASN A 378 -3.17 -7.62 13.65
N PHE A 379 -1.90 -7.92 13.92
CA PHE A 379 -1.11 -8.89 13.18
C PHE A 379 -1.71 -10.30 13.23
N LEU A 380 -2.09 -10.79 14.42
CA LEU A 380 -2.70 -12.12 14.57
C LEU A 380 -3.96 -12.27 13.72
N PHE A 381 -4.84 -11.27 13.73
CA PHE A 381 -6.06 -11.30 12.91
C PHE A 381 -5.74 -11.22 11.41
N SER A 382 -4.68 -10.51 11.02
CA SER A 382 -4.27 -10.41 9.61
C SER A 382 -3.71 -11.71 9.04
N LEU A 383 -3.14 -12.60 9.86
CA LEU A 383 -2.63 -13.91 9.42
C LEU A 383 -3.72 -14.80 8.80
N GLY A 384 -4.97 -14.67 9.25
CA GLY A 384 -6.11 -15.39 8.67
C GLY A 384 -6.56 -14.88 7.30
N ALA A 385 -6.20 -13.66 6.92
CA ALA A 385 -6.73 -13.01 5.74
C ALA A 385 -6.42 -13.73 4.41
N PRO A 386 -5.19 -14.25 4.13
CA PRO A 386 -4.89 -14.98 2.91
C PRO A 386 -5.76 -16.24 2.73
N TRP A 387 -6.03 -16.94 3.83
CA TRP A 387 -6.89 -18.13 3.81
C TRP A 387 -8.36 -17.77 3.58
N ILE A 388 -8.87 -16.75 4.27
CA ILE A 388 -10.25 -16.28 4.16
C ILE A 388 -10.55 -15.83 2.73
N VAL A 389 -9.66 -15.05 2.11
CA VAL A 389 -9.83 -14.52 0.75
C VAL A 389 -9.88 -15.63 -0.30
N ASN A 390 -9.19 -16.74 -0.09
CA ASN A 390 -9.22 -17.87 -1.00
C ASN A 390 -10.44 -18.79 -0.79
N THR A 391 -10.92 -18.91 0.45
CA THR A 391 -11.97 -19.87 0.83
C THR A 391 -13.38 -19.29 0.63
N PHE A 392 -13.58 -18.02 0.94
CA PHE A 392 -14.90 -17.42 0.96
C PHE A 392 -15.15 -16.45 -0.20
N LYS A 393 -16.42 -16.29 -0.58
CA LYS A 393 -16.83 -15.30 -1.57
C LYS A 393 -16.52 -13.88 -1.06
N ARG A 394 -15.83 -13.07 -1.85
CA ARG A 394 -15.40 -11.70 -1.47
C ARG A 394 -16.52 -10.81 -0.93
N ARG A 395 -17.74 -10.93 -1.46
CA ARG A 395 -18.91 -10.15 -0.99
C ARG A 395 -19.31 -10.51 0.44
N LEU A 396 -19.29 -11.81 0.78
CA LEU A 396 -19.64 -12.27 2.12
C LEU A 396 -18.62 -11.75 3.15
N VAL A 397 -17.34 -11.88 2.84
CA VAL A 397 -16.26 -11.36 3.71
C VAL A 397 -16.41 -9.87 3.95
N LEU A 398 -16.74 -9.11 2.90
CA LEU A 398 -16.96 -7.66 3.02
C LEU A 398 -18.13 -7.33 3.96
N TYR A 399 -19.27 -8.00 3.82
CA TYR A 399 -20.44 -7.75 4.69
C TYR A 399 -20.14 -8.11 6.16
N CYS A 400 -19.51 -9.27 6.42
CA CYS A 400 -19.12 -9.66 7.77
C CYS A 400 -18.13 -8.66 8.40
N SER A 401 -17.15 -8.21 7.62
CA SER A 401 -16.18 -7.22 8.06
C SER A 401 -16.82 -5.86 8.39
N LEU A 402 -17.68 -5.35 7.52
CA LEU A 402 -18.38 -4.08 7.76
C LEU A 402 -19.28 -4.14 9.00
N THR A 403 -19.99 -5.25 9.18
CA THR A 403 -20.84 -5.45 10.37
C THR A 403 -19.98 -5.49 11.64
N GLY A 404 -18.84 -6.19 11.61
CA GLY A 404 -17.91 -6.24 12.74
C GLY A 404 -17.35 -4.88 13.10
N VAL A 405 -16.93 -4.08 12.10
CA VAL A 405 -16.45 -2.70 12.29
C VAL A 405 -17.54 -1.83 12.90
N PHE A 406 -18.75 -1.88 12.37
CA PHE A 406 -19.88 -1.11 12.91
C PHE A 406 -20.13 -1.42 14.38
N LEU A 407 -20.20 -2.70 14.75
CA LEU A 407 -20.41 -3.11 16.14
C LEU A 407 -19.28 -2.65 17.06
N SER A 408 -18.02 -2.78 16.62
CA SER A 408 -16.87 -2.33 17.42
C SER A 408 -16.84 -0.82 17.63
N LEU A 409 -17.22 -0.02 16.63
CA LEU A 409 -17.33 1.43 16.76
C LEU A 409 -18.47 1.84 17.71
N VAL A 410 -19.61 1.13 17.69
CA VAL A 410 -20.70 1.37 18.67
C VAL A 410 -20.22 1.06 20.09
N VAL A 411 -19.55 -0.06 20.30
CA VAL A 411 -19.00 -0.41 21.63
C VAL A 411 -18.00 0.65 22.10
N LEU A 412 -17.13 1.12 21.21
CA LEU A 412 -16.15 2.17 21.53
C LEU A 412 -16.85 3.48 21.91
N ALA A 413 -17.84 3.90 21.14
CA ALA A 413 -18.62 5.13 21.43
C ALA A 413 -19.32 5.05 22.79
N VAL A 414 -19.97 3.92 23.09
CA VAL A 414 -20.60 3.70 24.39
C VAL A 414 -19.59 3.72 25.52
N SER A 415 -18.42 3.10 25.33
CA SER A 415 -17.34 3.09 26.33
C SER A 415 -16.86 4.50 26.65
N PHE A 416 -16.62 5.34 25.62
CA PHE A 416 -16.25 6.74 25.82
C PHE A 416 -17.34 7.54 26.51
N GLN A 417 -18.61 7.33 26.16
CA GLN A 417 -19.75 7.99 26.82
C GLN A 417 -19.81 7.64 28.30
N LEU A 418 -19.62 6.36 28.65
CA LEU A 418 -19.61 5.93 30.03
C LEU A 418 -18.44 6.53 30.81
N ILE A 419 -17.22 6.51 30.24
CA ILE A 419 -16.04 7.13 30.88
C ILE A 419 -16.31 8.62 31.13
N THR A 420 -16.83 9.36 30.16
CA THR A 420 -17.13 10.78 30.29
C THR A 420 -18.21 11.03 31.36
N SER A 421 -19.20 10.14 31.47
CA SER A 421 -20.28 10.27 32.45
C SER A 421 -19.83 9.98 33.89
N TYR A 422 -18.81 9.12 34.06
CA TYR A 422 -18.25 8.77 35.37
C TYR A 422 -16.98 9.55 35.74
N SER A 423 -16.36 10.28 34.77
CA SER A 423 -15.22 11.15 35.07
C SER A 423 -15.71 12.40 35.85
N ILE A 424 -15.05 12.69 36.95
CA ILE A 424 -15.27 13.93 37.74
C ILE A 424 -14.97 15.10 36.79
N PRO A 425 -15.85 16.12 36.69
CA PRO A 425 -15.57 17.28 35.86
C PRO A 425 -14.30 17.96 36.36
N VAL A 426 -13.23 17.85 35.55
CA VAL A 426 -12.02 18.64 35.76
C VAL A 426 -12.41 20.07 35.43
N SER A 427 -12.63 20.92 36.46
CA SER A 427 -12.74 22.36 36.29
C SER A 427 -11.43 22.84 35.66
N VAL A 428 -11.49 23.25 34.40
CA VAL A 428 -10.38 23.95 33.75
C VAL A 428 -10.23 25.28 34.51
N VAL A 429 -9.26 25.32 35.39
CA VAL A 429 -8.82 26.60 35.97
C VAL A 429 -8.09 27.30 34.81
N GLU A 430 -8.79 28.19 34.12
CA GLU A 430 -8.18 29.15 33.23
C GLU A 430 -7.13 29.91 34.06
N SER A 431 -5.85 29.65 33.82
CA SER A 431 -4.76 30.44 34.38
C SER A 431 -4.76 31.80 33.68
N THR A 432 -5.61 32.69 34.15
CA THR A 432 -5.42 34.11 33.92
C THR A 432 -4.11 34.50 34.57
N ASN A 433 -3.20 35.06 33.76
CA ASN A 433 -1.95 35.66 34.20
C ASN A 433 -2.18 36.56 35.39
N VAL A 434 -1.79 36.12 36.57
CA VAL A 434 -1.61 36.99 37.73
C VAL A 434 -0.12 37.05 38.02
N THR A 435 0.48 38.15 37.61
CA THR A 435 1.77 38.65 38.05
C THR A 435 1.80 38.72 39.56
N ALA A 436 2.79 38.03 40.10
CA ALA A 436 3.46 38.27 41.39
C ALA A 436 2.72 39.04 42.51
N VAL A 437 2.21 38.32 43.48
CA VAL A 437 2.36 38.63 44.90
C VAL A 437 2.20 37.34 45.68
N GLY A 438 3.18 37.04 46.54
CA GLY A 438 3.20 35.85 47.36
C GLY A 438 2.07 35.83 48.39
N VAL A 439 1.27 34.77 48.34
CA VAL A 439 0.40 34.38 49.47
C VAL A 439 0.46 32.87 49.61
N ASN A 440 1.02 32.43 50.74
CA ASN A 440 0.93 31.06 51.21
C ASN A 440 -0.55 30.73 51.51
N ILE A 441 -1.14 29.82 50.75
CA ILE A 441 -2.44 29.26 51.10
C ILE A 441 -2.24 27.82 51.58
N HIS A 442 -2.37 27.63 52.87
CA HIS A 442 -2.64 26.33 53.50
C HIS A 442 -4.01 25.86 53.04
N THR A 443 -4.09 24.86 52.20
CA THR A 443 -5.35 24.15 51.90
C THR A 443 -5.53 23.03 52.91
N SER A 444 -6.40 23.26 53.87
CA SER A 444 -7.00 22.21 54.70
C SER A 444 -8.07 21.50 53.87
N CYS A 445 -7.91 20.20 53.62
CA CYS A 445 -8.99 19.33 53.15
C CYS A 445 -10.07 19.21 54.22
N SER A 446 -11.27 19.73 53.95
CA SER A 446 -12.49 19.39 54.68
C SER A 446 -13.25 18.34 53.89
N LYS A 447 -13.49 17.21 54.53
CA LYS A 447 -14.42 16.14 54.09
C LYS A 447 -15.86 16.67 54.22
N ALA A 448 -16.63 16.47 53.15
CA ALA A 448 -18.06 16.18 53.23
C ALA A 448 -18.44 15.37 51.98
#